data_dfc2569f53f3f1b0205c975730b56f2d
#
_entry.id   dfc2569f53f3f1b0205c975730b56f2d
#
_cell.length_a   1.000
_cell.length_b   1.000
_cell.length_c   1.000
_cell.angle_alpha   90.00
_cell.angle_beta   90.00
_cell.angle_gamma   90.00
#
_symmetry.space_group_name_H-M   'P 1'
#
loop_
_entity.id
_entity.type
_entity.pdbx_description
1 polymer ?
#
loop_
_entity_poly.entity_id
_entity_poly.type
_entity_poly.pdbx_seq_one_letter_code
_entity_poly.pdbx_strand_id
1 'polypeptide(L)'
;MPPLGLIILMVAGLALSRYRRIFGRILVGSSLTGLLILSTPWMAEFLIGGLQKFPPIDSTQLAKCQAIVVLGGGRYSETKEYGGDTIGSVSLERLRYALYLSKLSDLPILATGGAPEGGVAESVAMRKSAEDEF
;
A
#
# COMPACT_ATOMS: atom_id res chain seq x y z
N MET A 1 -8.13 -6.51 11.08
CA MET A 1 -7.87 -7.07 9.74
C MET A 1 -9.15 -7.75 9.24
N PRO A 2 -9.80 -7.26 8.18
CA PRO A 2 -11.13 -7.72 7.76
C PRO A 2 -11.26 -9.23 7.50
N PRO A 3 -10.31 -9.95 6.86
CA PRO A 3 -10.50 -11.36 6.57
C PRO A 3 -10.51 -12.26 7.82
N LEU A 4 -9.79 -11.88 8.87
CA LEU A 4 -9.67 -12.70 10.08
C LEU A 4 -11.02 -12.84 10.80
N GLY A 5 -11.81 -11.76 10.89
CA GLY A 5 -13.14 -11.79 11.52
C GLY A 5 -14.10 -12.74 10.81
N LEU A 6 -14.12 -12.74 9.48
CA LEU A 6 -14.96 -13.63 8.69
C LEU A 6 -14.50 -15.10 8.78
N ILE A 7 -13.20 -15.35 8.89
CA ILE A 7 -12.66 -16.68 9.11
C ILE A 7 -13.08 -17.22 10.48
N ILE A 8 -13.00 -16.40 11.53
CA ILE A 8 -13.46 -16.76 12.88
C ILE A 8 -14.95 -17.08 12.87
N LEU A 9 -15.78 -16.27 12.21
CA LEU A 9 -17.21 -16.51 12.05
C LEU A 9 -17.50 -17.81 11.30
N MET A 10 -16.72 -18.13 10.27
CA MET A 10 -16.83 -19.39 9.54
C MET A 10 -16.52 -20.59 10.42
N VAL A 11 -15.43 -20.54 11.20
CA VAL A 11 -15.05 -21.59 12.14
C VAL A 11 -16.12 -21.77 13.25
N ALA A 12 -16.61 -20.66 13.80
CA ALA A 12 -17.70 -20.69 14.78
C ALA A 12 -18.98 -21.28 14.20
N GLY A 13 -19.31 -20.96 12.94
CA GLY A 13 -20.43 -21.53 12.21
C GLY A 13 -20.30 -23.04 12.01
N LEU A 14 -19.11 -23.52 11.67
CA LEU A 14 -18.82 -24.96 11.57
C LEU A 14 -19.01 -25.67 12.93
N ALA A 15 -18.50 -25.11 14.02
CA ALA A 15 -18.69 -25.66 15.36
C ALA A 15 -20.16 -25.67 15.76
N LEU A 16 -20.88 -24.58 15.48
CA LEU A 16 -22.31 -24.45 15.78
C LEU A 16 -23.19 -25.40 14.95
N SER A 17 -22.76 -25.72 13.73
CA SER A 17 -23.48 -26.65 12.84
C SER A 17 -23.63 -28.05 13.44
N ARG A 18 -22.79 -28.40 14.41
CA ARG A 18 -22.85 -29.65 15.16
C ARG A 18 -24.01 -29.68 16.15
N TYR A 19 -24.42 -28.51 16.67
CA TYR A 19 -25.53 -28.35 17.64
C TYR A 19 -26.81 -27.87 16.97
N ARG A 20 -26.70 -26.88 16.07
CA ARG A 20 -27.82 -26.27 15.34
C ARG A 20 -27.49 -26.17 13.84
N ARG A 21 -27.80 -27.21 13.10
CA ARG A 21 -27.42 -27.41 11.70
C ARG A 21 -27.78 -26.22 10.77
N ILE A 22 -29.01 -25.66 10.94
CA ILE A 22 -29.47 -24.56 10.07
C ILE A 22 -28.70 -23.27 10.36
N PHE A 23 -28.61 -22.87 11.62
CA PHE A 23 -27.88 -21.66 11.99
C PHE A 23 -26.40 -21.70 11.65
N GLY A 24 -25.74 -22.86 11.90
CA GLY A 24 -24.35 -23.06 11.53
C GLY A 24 -24.11 -22.93 10.02
N ARG A 25 -24.99 -23.50 9.17
CA ARG A 25 -24.91 -23.41 7.71
C ARG A 25 -25.11 -21.96 7.21
N ILE A 26 -26.07 -21.22 7.78
CA ILE A 26 -26.30 -19.82 7.45
C ILE A 26 -25.04 -19.00 7.78
N LEU A 27 -24.47 -19.21 8.96
CA LEU A 27 -23.27 -18.46 9.40
C LEU A 27 -22.07 -18.76 8.50
N VAL A 28 -21.85 -20.01 8.13
CA VAL A 28 -20.78 -20.38 7.19
C VAL A 28 -21.02 -19.79 5.80
N GLY A 29 -22.25 -19.90 5.29
CA GLY A 29 -22.64 -19.34 3.99
C GLY A 29 -22.44 -17.83 3.92
N SER A 30 -22.94 -17.10 4.94
CA SER A 30 -22.78 -15.63 4.99
C SER A 30 -21.32 -15.19 5.10
N SER A 31 -20.49 -15.91 5.88
CA SER A 31 -19.07 -15.62 5.99
C SER A 31 -18.33 -15.86 4.68
N LEU A 32 -18.64 -16.96 3.98
CA LEU A 32 -18.06 -17.26 2.68
C LEU A 32 -18.45 -16.24 1.62
N THR A 33 -19.75 -15.88 1.56
CA THR A 33 -20.23 -14.83 0.65
C THR A 33 -19.57 -13.49 0.94
N GLY A 34 -19.43 -13.13 2.23
CA GLY A 34 -18.73 -11.90 2.63
C GLY A 34 -17.26 -11.90 2.18
N LEU A 35 -16.54 -13.03 2.34
CA LEU A 35 -15.17 -13.16 1.85
C LEU A 35 -15.08 -13.02 0.33
N LEU A 36 -15.98 -13.65 -0.41
CA LEU A 36 -16.02 -13.54 -1.87
C LEU A 36 -16.26 -12.09 -2.32
N ILE A 37 -17.23 -11.40 -1.72
CA ILE A 37 -17.52 -9.99 -2.05
C ILE A 37 -16.30 -9.10 -1.76
N LEU A 38 -15.69 -9.24 -0.58
CA LEU A 38 -14.52 -8.46 -0.19
C LEU A 38 -13.27 -8.77 -1.02
N SER A 39 -13.22 -9.94 -1.67
CA SER A 39 -12.13 -10.33 -2.58
C SER A 39 -12.30 -9.79 -4.00
N THR A 40 -13.42 -9.13 -4.30
CA THR A 40 -13.64 -8.58 -5.64
C THR A 40 -12.90 -7.25 -5.82
N PRO A 41 -12.28 -7.01 -7.02
CA PRO A 41 -11.64 -5.73 -7.33
C PRO A 41 -12.59 -4.54 -7.18
N TRP A 42 -13.85 -4.71 -7.57
CA TRP A 42 -14.88 -3.67 -7.47
C TRP A 42 -15.10 -3.20 -6.01
N MET A 43 -15.13 -4.12 -5.04
CA MET A 43 -15.24 -3.76 -3.62
C MET A 43 -13.99 -3.03 -3.13
N ALA A 44 -12.81 -3.44 -3.58
CA ALA A 44 -11.56 -2.75 -3.27
C ALA A 44 -11.56 -1.32 -3.80
N GLU A 45 -11.97 -1.10 -5.06
CA GLU A 45 -12.10 0.23 -5.66
C GLU A 45 -13.13 1.10 -4.92
N PHE A 46 -14.28 0.55 -4.56
CA PHE A 46 -15.30 1.24 -3.78
C PHE A 46 -14.77 1.71 -2.42
N LEU A 47 -14.05 0.84 -1.70
CA LEU A 47 -13.45 1.17 -0.40
C LEU A 47 -12.32 2.20 -0.52
N ILE A 48 -11.45 2.06 -1.53
CA ILE A 48 -10.35 2.99 -1.79
C ILE A 48 -10.90 4.35 -2.22
N GLY A 49 -11.91 4.38 -3.09
CA GLY A 49 -12.56 5.61 -3.55
C GLY A 49 -13.12 6.45 -2.40
N GLY A 50 -13.66 5.79 -1.36
CA GLY A 50 -14.11 6.48 -0.14
C GLY A 50 -12.98 7.07 0.72
N LEU A 51 -11.75 6.59 0.56
CA LEU A 51 -10.57 7.06 1.28
C LEU A 51 -9.79 8.13 0.50
N GLN A 52 -9.92 8.17 -0.81
CA GLN A 52 -9.27 9.16 -1.68
C GLN A 52 -9.96 10.52 -1.56
N LYS A 53 -9.59 11.28 -0.52
CA LYS A 53 -10.16 12.61 -0.27
C LYS A 53 -9.45 13.75 -1.00
N PHE A 54 -8.24 13.52 -1.48
CA PHE A 54 -7.42 14.54 -2.11
C PHE A 54 -7.31 14.29 -3.60
N PRO A 55 -7.65 15.28 -4.44
CA PRO A 55 -7.43 15.20 -5.88
C PRO A 55 -5.92 15.24 -6.20
N PRO A 56 -5.53 14.84 -7.42
CA PRO A 56 -4.16 15.07 -7.90
C PRO A 56 -3.78 16.55 -7.79
N ILE A 57 -2.50 16.81 -7.53
CA ILE A 57 -2.00 18.18 -7.38
C ILE A 57 -2.15 18.94 -8.71
N ASP A 58 -2.66 20.16 -8.63
CA ASP A 58 -2.73 21.10 -9.76
C ASP A 58 -1.46 21.95 -9.84
N SER A 59 -1.13 22.41 -11.06
CA SER A 59 0.03 23.27 -11.34
C SER A 59 0.03 24.55 -10.50
N THR A 60 -1.14 25.13 -10.24
CA THR A 60 -1.29 26.31 -9.39
C THR A 60 -0.97 26.06 -7.91
N GLN A 61 -1.22 24.85 -7.43
CA GLN A 61 -0.85 24.41 -6.08
C GLN A 61 0.63 24.07 -6.01
N LEU A 62 1.16 23.40 -7.03
CA LEU A 62 2.57 23.05 -7.12
C LEU A 62 3.48 24.29 -7.07
N ALA A 63 3.09 25.38 -7.73
CA ALA A 63 3.82 26.65 -7.72
C ALA A 63 3.94 27.32 -6.34
N LYS A 64 3.12 26.90 -5.37
CA LYS A 64 3.17 27.41 -3.99
C LYS A 64 4.02 26.54 -3.05
N CYS A 65 4.47 25.38 -3.54
CA CYS A 65 5.28 24.47 -2.75
C CYS A 65 6.76 24.88 -2.78
N GLN A 66 7.51 24.44 -1.76
CA GLN A 66 8.95 24.71 -1.66
C GLN A 66 9.77 23.43 -1.82
N ALA A 67 9.16 22.28 -1.65
CA ALA A 67 9.78 20.97 -1.81
C ALA A 67 8.73 19.90 -2.05
N ILE A 68 9.17 18.78 -2.64
CA ILE A 68 8.37 17.56 -2.83
C ILE A 68 8.84 16.53 -1.81
N VAL A 69 7.97 16.10 -0.92
CA VAL A 69 8.30 15.08 0.10
C VAL A 69 7.78 13.73 -0.36
N VAL A 70 8.69 12.76 -0.52
CA VAL A 70 8.36 11.37 -0.87
C VAL A 70 8.38 10.50 0.37
N LEU A 71 7.22 9.96 0.72
CA LEU A 71 7.09 9.05 1.85
C LEU A 71 7.48 7.63 1.45
N GLY A 72 8.25 6.95 2.32
CA GLY A 72 8.59 5.56 2.18
C GLY A 72 7.36 4.65 2.06
N GLY A 73 7.50 3.54 1.37
CA GLY A 73 6.46 2.54 1.13
C GLY A 73 7.00 1.11 1.17
N GLY A 74 8.24 0.93 1.60
CA GLY A 74 8.93 -0.33 1.75
C GLY A 74 10.16 -0.48 0.84
N ARG A 75 11.02 -1.41 1.21
CA ARG A 75 12.26 -1.75 0.50
C ARG A 75 12.39 -3.26 0.37
N TYR A 76 13.21 -3.69 -0.56
CA TYR A 76 13.69 -5.07 -0.67
C TYR A 76 15.10 -5.16 -0.14
N SER A 77 15.34 -6.09 0.79
CA SER A 77 16.64 -6.29 1.40
C SER A 77 17.45 -7.33 0.64
N GLU A 78 18.77 -7.16 0.62
CA GLU A 78 19.74 -8.14 0.08
C GLU A 78 19.47 -8.58 -1.37
N THR A 79 19.01 -7.67 -2.21
CA THR A 79 18.77 -7.95 -3.65
C THR A 79 20.10 -7.99 -4.38
N LYS A 80 20.53 -9.19 -4.77
CA LYS A 80 21.83 -9.43 -5.44
C LYS A 80 21.92 -8.70 -6.78
N GLU A 81 20.82 -8.60 -7.50
CA GLU A 81 20.71 -7.94 -8.81
C GLU A 81 21.02 -6.45 -8.75
N TYR A 82 20.74 -5.80 -7.61
CA TYR A 82 20.97 -4.36 -7.39
C TYR A 82 22.18 -4.08 -6.47
N GLY A 83 22.94 -5.14 -6.11
CA GLY A 83 24.11 -5.00 -5.27
C GLY A 83 23.82 -4.67 -3.81
N GLY A 84 22.62 -4.98 -3.32
CA GLY A 84 22.21 -4.73 -1.92
C GLY A 84 20.73 -4.37 -1.79
N ASP A 85 20.42 -3.54 -0.79
CA ASP A 85 19.06 -3.10 -0.55
C ASP A 85 18.57 -2.15 -1.67
N THR A 86 17.36 -2.35 -2.16
CA THR A 86 16.72 -1.49 -3.16
C THR A 86 15.31 -1.09 -2.74
N ILE A 87 14.74 -0.09 -3.41
CA ILE A 87 13.40 0.41 -3.10
C ILE A 87 12.31 -0.59 -3.49
N GLY A 88 11.25 -0.66 -2.69
CA GLY A 88 10.07 -1.44 -3.00
C GLY A 88 9.21 -0.79 -4.11
N SER A 89 8.32 -1.56 -4.70
CA SER A 89 7.46 -1.10 -5.82
C SER A 89 6.66 0.17 -5.48
N VAL A 90 6.11 0.24 -4.27
CA VAL A 90 5.32 1.41 -3.82
C VAL A 90 6.20 2.66 -3.70
N SER A 91 7.43 2.51 -3.19
CA SER A 91 8.39 3.62 -3.09
C SER A 91 8.87 4.06 -4.46
N LEU A 92 9.06 3.12 -5.39
CA LEU A 92 9.44 3.40 -6.78
C LEU A 92 8.34 4.21 -7.51
N GLU A 93 7.07 3.83 -7.38
CA GLU A 93 5.95 4.57 -7.96
C GLU A 93 5.88 6.01 -7.43
N ARG A 94 6.02 6.18 -6.12
CA ARG A 94 6.03 7.51 -5.48
C ARG A 94 7.21 8.35 -5.95
N LEU A 95 8.41 7.76 -5.99
CA LEU A 95 9.62 8.42 -6.45
C LEU A 95 9.50 8.87 -7.91
N ARG A 96 9.00 7.99 -8.78
CA ARG A 96 8.76 8.29 -10.20
C ARG A 96 7.83 9.49 -10.37
N TYR A 97 6.74 9.54 -9.60
CA TYR A 97 5.82 10.68 -9.66
C TYR A 97 6.45 11.96 -9.11
N ALA A 98 7.22 11.87 -8.03
CA ALA A 98 7.94 13.02 -7.47
C ALA A 98 8.97 13.59 -8.45
N LEU A 99 9.73 12.73 -9.13
CA LEU A 99 10.67 13.13 -10.17
C LEU A 99 9.97 13.81 -11.36
N TYR A 100 8.81 13.31 -11.76
CA TYR A 100 7.99 13.96 -12.79
C TYR A 100 7.57 15.38 -12.36
N LEU A 101 7.08 15.54 -11.12
CA LEU A 101 6.71 16.85 -10.59
C LEU A 101 7.91 17.79 -10.43
N SER A 102 9.06 17.27 -9.98
CA SER A 102 10.29 18.05 -9.86
C SER A 102 10.77 18.59 -11.21
N LYS A 103 10.71 17.77 -12.27
CA LYS A 103 11.04 18.22 -13.65
C LYS A 103 10.11 19.33 -14.16
N LEU A 104 8.87 19.41 -13.64
CA LEU A 104 7.91 20.47 -14.03
C LEU A 104 8.05 21.76 -13.22
N SER A 105 8.61 21.67 -12.02
CA SER A 105 8.57 22.78 -11.05
C SER A 105 9.92 23.23 -10.52
N ASP A 106 11.00 22.51 -10.86
CA ASP A 106 12.35 22.71 -10.31
C ASP A 106 12.42 22.62 -8.77
N LEU A 107 11.42 21.98 -8.14
CA LEU A 107 11.39 21.79 -6.70
C LEU A 107 12.32 20.66 -6.26
N PRO A 108 13.02 20.84 -5.13
CA PRO A 108 13.85 19.78 -4.57
C PRO A 108 12.98 18.62 -4.03
N ILE A 109 13.51 17.40 -4.15
CA ILE A 109 12.89 16.19 -3.62
C ILE A 109 13.51 15.83 -2.27
N LEU A 110 12.69 15.61 -1.26
CA LEU A 110 13.07 15.10 0.05
C LEU A 110 12.51 13.69 0.21
N ALA A 111 13.36 12.67 0.12
CA ALA A 111 13.00 11.29 0.40
C ALA A 111 12.99 11.01 1.89
N THR A 112 11.94 10.34 2.38
CA THR A 112 11.81 9.93 3.78
C THR A 112 11.63 8.41 3.87
N GLY A 113 12.02 7.85 5.00
CA GLY A 113 11.91 6.43 5.28
C GLY A 113 13.12 5.94 6.05
N GLY A 114 12.86 5.12 7.05
CA GLY A 114 13.86 4.55 7.95
C GLY A 114 14.24 3.12 7.57
N ALA A 115 14.90 2.45 8.51
CA ALA A 115 15.28 1.04 8.43
C ALA A 115 14.81 0.30 9.69
N PRO A 116 13.50 0.09 9.91
CA PRO A 116 12.99 -0.52 11.14
C PRO A 116 13.50 -1.97 11.34
N GLU A 117 13.83 -2.64 10.25
CA GLU A 117 14.37 -4.01 10.25
C GLU A 117 15.90 -4.06 10.14
N GLY A 118 16.59 -2.92 10.30
CA GLY A 118 18.03 -2.79 10.06
C GLY A 118 18.39 -2.64 8.58
N GLY A 119 19.69 -2.57 8.26
CA GLY A 119 20.19 -2.36 6.90
C GLY A 119 20.19 -0.90 6.45
N VAL A 120 20.09 -0.66 5.15
CA VAL A 120 20.11 0.69 4.56
C VAL A 120 18.75 1.36 4.77
N ALA A 121 18.73 2.62 5.18
CA ALA A 121 17.50 3.37 5.31
C ALA A 121 16.80 3.51 3.93
N GLU A 122 15.48 3.40 3.91
CA GLU A 122 14.69 3.49 2.67
C GLU A 122 14.92 4.82 1.92
N SER A 123 15.05 5.92 2.65
CA SER A 123 15.39 7.23 2.07
C SER A 123 16.72 7.24 1.33
N VAL A 124 17.72 6.48 1.83
CA VAL A 124 19.02 6.34 1.15
C VAL A 124 18.90 5.47 -0.10
N ALA A 125 18.11 4.39 -0.03
CA ALA A 125 17.83 3.55 -1.19
C ALA A 125 17.06 4.32 -2.28
N MET A 126 16.06 5.14 -1.89
CA MET A 126 15.33 6.02 -2.82
C MET A 126 16.24 7.05 -3.49
N ARG A 127 17.14 7.67 -2.72
CA ARG A 127 18.09 8.61 -3.27
C ARG A 127 19.01 7.93 -4.29
N LYS A 128 19.56 6.76 -3.95
CA LYS A 128 20.41 5.99 -4.87
C LYS A 128 19.68 5.65 -6.17
N SER A 129 18.46 5.12 -6.09
CA SER A 129 17.67 4.84 -7.30
C SER A 129 17.35 6.10 -8.11
N ALA A 130 17.13 7.25 -7.45
CA ALA A 130 16.91 8.51 -8.17
C ALA A 130 18.15 8.99 -8.95
N GLU A 131 19.34 8.78 -8.39
CA GLU A 131 20.61 9.16 -9.00
C GLU A 131 21.07 8.19 -10.12
N ASP A 132 20.77 6.88 -9.95
CA ASP A 132 21.25 5.83 -10.87
C ASP A 132 20.31 5.58 -12.05
N GLU A 133 18.99 5.81 -11.89
CA GLU A 133 17.99 5.36 -12.87
C GLU A 133 17.26 6.51 -13.60
N PHE A 134 17.34 7.76 -13.10
CA PHE A 134 16.55 8.90 -13.60
C PHE A 134 17.38 10.17 -13.85
#